data_cc04c823f6a15aa402e409afacb12549
#
_entry.id   cc04c823f6a15aa402e409afacb12549
#
_cell.length_a   1.000
_cell.length_b   1.000
_cell.length_c   1.000
_cell.angle_alpha   90.00
_cell.angle_beta   90.00
_cell.angle_gamma   90.00
#
_symmetry.space_group_name_H-M   'P 1'
#
loop_
_entity.id
_entity.type
_entity.pdbx_description
1 polymer ?
#
loop_
_entity_poly.entity_id
_entity_poly.type
_entity_poly.pdbx_seq_one_letter_code
_entity_poly.pdbx_strand_id
1 'polypeptide(L)'
;CTDKKLETYSIGLAGSEDLKYARIVANYLDTNHTEIIVTEKEMFDAIPEVIYAIESYDTTTVRASIGNYLLGKYISKNSDAKVIFNGDGSDELAGGYLYMRNCPDSIEFDKETRRLLKDIHLFDVLRSDKSISSHGLEPRTPFLDRNFVNYYLSIPSYARNYSNFSQCEKYLIRKSFSLPIFESILGKQILPDEILWRKKEAFSDGVTGHGRSLFQILQEFIGNELNLPANIETEKLYYKSIFEKYYPNLSYILPYFWMPKYTNATDPSARTLDVYNITKSSSA
;
A
#
# COMPACT_ATOMS: atom_id res chain seq x y z
N CYS A 1 19.35 -10.97 18.61
CA CYS A 1 19.26 -9.51 18.70
C CYS A 1 20.61 -8.95 18.33
N THR A 2 20.67 -7.99 17.42
CA THR A 2 21.93 -7.32 17.04
C THR A 2 22.08 -6.06 17.90
N ASP A 3 23.31 -5.69 18.28
CA ASP A 3 23.60 -4.45 18.99
C ASP A 3 23.43 -3.20 18.10
N LYS A 4 23.13 -3.40 16.82
CA LYS A 4 22.87 -2.33 15.85
C LYS A 4 21.38 -1.96 15.88
N LYS A 5 21.10 -0.66 15.91
CA LYS A 5 19.74 -0.14 15.68
C LYS A 5 19.22 -0.58 14.31
N LEU A 6 17.95 -0.96 14.26
CA LEU A 6 17.28 -1.30 13.02
C LEU A 6 17.21 -0.06 12.12
N GLU A 7 17.62 -0.19 10.87
CA GLU A 7 17.38 0.84 9.86
C GLU A 7 15.94 0.78 9.40
N THR A 8 15.29 1.93 9.34
CA THR A 8 13.91 2.08 8.83
C THR A 8 13.82 3.25 7.87
N TYR A 9 12.90 3.14 6.92
CA TYR A 9 12.81 4.11 5.83
C TYR A 9 11.35 4.48 5.58
N SER A 10 11.11 5.72 5.22
CA SER A 10 9.83 6.20 4.72
C SER A 10 10.04 7.15 3.55
N ILE A 11 9.02 7.27 2.69
CA ILE A 11 9.05 8.12 1.50
C ILE A 11 7.73 8.88 1.36
N GLY A 12 7.80 10.11 0.88
CA GLY A 12 6.61 10.90 0.59
C GLY A 12 6.93 12.33 0.18
N LEU A 13 5.90 13.06 -0.20
CA LEU A 13 5.97 14.50 -0.38
C LEU A 13 6.18 15.18 0.99
N ALA A 14 6.77 16.36 0.98
CA ALA A 14 6.96 17.13 2.20
C ALA A 14 5.63 17.32 2.94
N GLY A 15 5.59 16.96 4.23
CA GLY A 15 4.40 17.06 5.07
C GLY A 15 3.36 15.95 4.87
N SER A 16 3.68 14.87 4.18
CA SER A 16 2.78 13.73 4.02
C SER A 16 2.49 13.01 5.34
N GLU A 17 1.29 12.42 5.43
CA GLU A 17 0.85 11.71 6.63
C GLU A 17 1.74 10.51 6.96
N ASP A 18 2.19 9.77 5.95
CA ASP A 18 3.01 8.58 6.17
C ASP A 18 4.38 8.91 6.75
N LEU A 19 5.02 10.03 6.34
CA LEU A 19 6.26 10.49 6.95
C LEU A 19 6.06 10.83 8.43
N LYS A 20 4.96 11.52 8.77
CA LYS A 20 4.63 11.87 10.16
C LYS A 20 4.50 10.62 11.03
N TYR A 21 3.68 9.66 10.61
CA TYR A 21 3.45 8.45 11.40
C TYR A 21 4.66 7.51 11.43
N ALA A 22 5.43 7.44 10.34
CA ALA A 22 6.68 6.70 10.32
C ALA A 22 7.69 7.24 11.35
N ARG A 23 7.80 8.56 11.47
CA ARG A 23 8.64 9.23 12.48
C ARG A 23 8.21 8.91 13.90
N ILE A 24 6.90 8.91 14.19
CA ILE A 24 6.37 8.54 15.51
C ILE A 24 6.78 7.10 15.87
N VAL A 25 6.58 6.16 14.93
CA VAL A 25 6.96 4.75 15.13
C VAL A 25 8.47 4.61 15.32
N ALA A 26 9.26 5.26 14.49
CA ALA A 26 10.71 5.22 14.54
C ALA A 26 11.26 5.71 15.89
N ASN A 27 10.74 6.83 16.39
CA ASN A 27 11.09 7.36 17.70
C ASN A 27 10.68 6.42 18.83
N TYR A 28 9.49 5.83 18.74
CA TYR A 28 8.98 4.91 19.76
C TYR A 28 9.81 3.62 19.85
N LEU A 29 10.23 3.09 18.71
CA LEU A 29 11.01 1.86 18.59
C LEU A 29 12.52 2.11 18.64
N ASP A 30 12.96 3.37 18.72
CA ASP A 30 14.37 3.78 18.72
C ASP A 30 15.15 3.23 17.52
N THR A 31 14.60 3.40 16.30
CA THR A 31 15.24 2.96 15.06
C THR A 31 16.14 4.04 14.46
N ASN A 32 17.05 3.65 13.57
CA ASN A 32 17.79 4.57 12.72
C ASN A 32 16.92 4.89 11.48
N HIS A 33 16.14 5.97 11.57
CA HIS A 33 15.12 6.28 10.58
C HIS A 33 15.57 7.31 9.56
N THR A 34 15.33 7.01 8.28
CA THR A 34 15.58 7.92 7.16
C THR A 34 14.28 8.25 6.43
N GLU A 35 13.97 9.53 6.32
CA GLU A 35 12.85 10.04 5.53
C GLU A 35 13.34 10.49 4.16
N ILE A 36 12.76 9.95 3.09
CA ILE A 36 13.04 10.34 1.73
C ILE A 36 11.94 11.30 1.27
N ILE A 37 12.30 12.58 1.14
CA ILE A 37 11.39 13.60 0.64
C ILE A 37 11.54 13.65 -0.87
N VAL A 38 10.44 13.47 -1.59
CA VAL A 38 10.37 13.55 -3.04
C VAL A 38 9.40 14.64 -3.49
N THR A 39 9.55 15.09 -4.72
CA THR A 39 8.65 16.05 -5.37
C THR A 39 7.61 15.35 -6.24
N GLU A 40 6.50 16.04 -6.54
CA GLU A 40 5.50 15.56 -7.50
C GLU A 40 6.14 15.23 -8.86
N LYS A 41 7.08 16.06 -9.30
CA LYS A 41 7.79 15.85 -10.56
C LYS A 41 8.66 14.60 -10.54
N GLU A 42 9.40 14.35 -9.47
CA GLU A 42 10.20 13.11 -9.32
C GLU A 42 9.33 11.87 -9.34
N MET A 43 8.13 11.91 -8.74
CA MET A 43 7.17 10.81 -8.81
C MET A 43 6.69 10.58 -10.25
N PHE A 44 6.36 11.65 -10.98
CA PHE A 44 5.93 11.54 -12.36
C PHE A 44 7.06 11.05 -13.27
N ASP A 45 8.25 11.61 -13.15
CA ASP A 45 9.41 11.27 -13.96
C ASP A 45 9.85 9.80 -13.77
N ALA A 46 9.52 9.18 -12.63
CA ALA A 46 9.83 7.78 -12.36
C ALA A 46 8.92 6.78 -13.12
N ILE A 47 7.76 7.20 -13.64
CA ILE A 47 6.77 6.32 -14.25
C ILE A 47 7.36 5.39 -15.32
N PRO A 48 8.16 5.85 -16.29
CA PRO A 48 8.72 4.97 -17.31
C PRO A 48 9.61 3.87 -16.73
N GLU A 49 10.51 4.22 -15.79
CA GLU A 49 11.39 3.26 -15.12
C GLU A 49 10.59 2.25 -14.27
N VAL A 50 9.53 2.74 -13.61
CA VAL A 50 8.62 1.91 -12.82
C VAL A 50 7.91 0.89 -13.70
N ILE A 51 7.27 1.32 -14.81
CA ILE A 51 6.57 0.42 -15.73
C ILE A 51 7.53 -0.62 -16.31
N TYR A 52 8.75 -0.22 -16.65
CA TYR A 52 9.79 -1.14 -17.07
C TYR A 52 10.13 -2.16 -15.97
N ALA A 53 10.35 -1.72 -14.74
CA ALA A 53 10.73 -2.60 -13.64
C ALA A 53 9.63 -3.59 -13.25
N ILE A 54 8.37 -3.13 -13.16
CA ILE A 54 7.26 -3.98 -12.70
C ILE A 54 6.60 -4.80 -13.82
N GLU A 55 6.91 -4.51 -15.08
CA GLU A 55 6.32 -5.20 -16.25
C GLU A 55 4.78 -5.17 -16.22
N SER A 56 4.19 -4.07 -15.79
CA SER A 56 2.74 -3.87 -15.71
C SER A 56 2.36 -2.43 -16.01
N TYR A 57 1.14 -2.24 -16.52
CA TYR A 57 0.54 -0.93 -16.75
C TYR A 57 -0.80 -0.76 -16.04
N ASP A 58 -1.11 -1.64 -15.07
CA ASP A 58 -2.26 -1.45 -14.19
C ASP A 58 -2.11 -0.16 -13.38
N THR A 59 -3.14 0.70 -13.40
CA THR A 59 -3.08 2.03 -12.78
C THR A 59 -2.78 2.00 -11.30
N THR A 60 -3.41 1.09 -10.55
CA THR A 60 -3.19 0.96 -9.10
C THR A 60 -1.77 0.49 -8.81
N THR A 61 -1.32 -0.51 -9.56
CA THR A 61 0.01 -1.09 -9.42
C THR A 61 1.10 -0.07 -9.73
N VAL A 62 0.97 0.68 -10.84
CA VAL A 62 1.95 1.73 -11.20
C VAL A 62 2.01 2.81 -10.12
N ARG A 63 0.87 3.39 -9.72
CA ARG A 63 0.82 4.44 -8.68
C ARG A 63 1.51 4.01 -7.39
N ALA A 64 1.19 2.81 -6.89
CA ALA A 64 1.76 2.31 -5.66
C ALA A 64 3.24 1.90 -5.81
N SER A 65 3.67 1.53 -7.02
CA SER A 65 5.06 1.17 -7.29
C SER A 65 6.02 2.35 -7.28
N ILE A 66 5.56 3.56 -7.61
CA ILE A 66 6.42 4.75 -7.66
C ILE A 66 7.18 4.94 -6.34
N GLY A 67 6.46 4.92 -5.22
CA GLY A 67 7.08 5.06 -3.91
C GLY A 67 8.04 3.91 -3.59
N ASN A 68 7.64 2.67 -3.84
CA ASN A 68 8.48 1.49 -3.60
C ASN A 68 9.76 1.53 -4.45
N TYR A 69 9.66 1.90 -5.72
CA TYR A 69 10.79 1.99 -6.64
C TYR A 69 11.80 3.05 -6.20
N LEU A 70 11.33 4.27 -5.92
CA LEU A 70 12.20 5.37 -5.46
C LEU A 70 12.84 5.05 -4.11
N LEU A 71 12.11 4.40 -3.21
CA LEU A 71 12.61 3.93 -1.92
C LEU A 71 13.71 2.87 -2.10
N GLY A 72 13.48 1.85 -2.92
CA GLY A 72 14.47 0.83 -3.26
C GLY A 72 15.73 1.43 -3.89
N LYS A 73 15.55 2.37 -4.83
CA LYS A 73 16.66 3.11 -5.47
C LYS A 73 17.51 3.89 -4.46
N TYR A 74 16.88 4.48 -3.45
CA TYR A 74 17.59 5.17 -2.38
C TYR A 74 18.35 4.19 -1.48
N ILE A 75 17.68 3.17 -0.97
CA ILE A 75 18.27 2.20 -0.03
C ILE A 75 19.47 1.51 -0.64
N SER A 76 19.36 1.04 -1.89
CA SER A 76 20.45 0.35 -2.58
C SER A 76 21.73 1.17 -2.73
N LYS A 77 21.62 2.51 -2.71
CA LYS A 77 22.74 3.45 -2.84
C LYS A 77 23.31 3.91 -1.51
N ASN A 78 22.52 3.87 -0.44
CA ASN A 78 22.83 4.55 0.82
C ASN A 78 22.91 3.59 2.03
N SER A 79 22.65 2.29 1.83
CA SER A 79 22.69 1.27 2.88
C SER A 79 23.34 -0.01 2.37
N ASP A 80 23.95 -0.75 3.27
CA ASP A 80 24.47 -2.10 3.03
C ASP A 80 23.38 -3.18 3.15
N ALA A 81 22.14 -2.78 3.49
CA ALA A 81 21.01 -3.70 3.60
C ALA A 81 20.77 -4.44 2.27
N LYS A 82 20.47 -5.72 2.35
CA LYS A 82 20.09 -6.55 1.21
C LYS A 82 18.67 -7.09 1.33
N VAL A 83 18.15 -7.17 2.53
CA VAL A 83 16.80 -7.67 2.82
C VAL A 83 15.97 -6.53 3.40
N ILE A 84 14.80 -6.33 2.83
CA ILE A 84 13.85 -5.29 3.21
C ILE A 84 12.54 -5.94 3.67
N PHE A 85 12.13 -5.66 4.90
CA PHE A 85 10.82 -6.05 5.40
C PHE A 85 9.77 -4.99 5.09
N ASN A 86 8.62 -5.42 4.59
CA ASN A 86 7.47 -4.54 4.36
C ASN A 86 6.15 -5.19 4.82
N GLY A 87 5.06 -4.42 4.81
CA GLY A 87 3.75 -4.82 5.28
C GLY A 87 2.79 -5.33 4.19
N ASP A 88 3.28 -5.57 2.98
CA ASP A 88 2.42 -5.99 1.86
C ASP A 88 1.78 -7.36 2.13
N GLY A 89 0.59 -7.58 1.57
CA GLY A 89 -0.22 -8.75 1.84
C GLY A 89 -1.14 -8.65 3.06
N SER A 90 -0.92 -7.68 3.94
CA SER A 90 -1.77 -7.53 5.14
C SER A 90 -3.19 -7.07 4.82
N ASP A 91 -3.37 -6.26 3.79
CA ASP A 91 -4.68 -5.77 3.37
C ASP A 91 -5.48 -6.87 2.67
N GLU A 92 -4.84 -7.69 1.85
CA GLU A 92 -5.44 -8.83 1.17
C GLU A 92 -5.85 -9.92 2.15
N LEU A 93 -4.95 -10.26 3.07
CA LEU A 93 -5.20 -11.32 4.05
C LEU A 93 -6.28 -10.94 5.06
N ALA A 94 -6.26 -9.72 5.56
CA ALA A 94 -7.11 -9.29 6.67
C ALA A 94 -8.27 -8.37 6.25
N GLY A 95 -8.54 -8.23 4.95
CA GLY A 95 -9.62 -7.38 4.44
C GLY A 95 -9.39 -5.91 4.77
N GLY A 96 -8.15 -5.43 4.68
CA GLY A 96 -7.76 -4.09 5.11
C GLY A 96 -8.18 -2.96 4.18
N TYR A 97 -8.69 -3.25 3.00
CA TYR A 97 -9.17 -2.24 2.06
C TYR A 97 -10.52 -1.67 2.50
N LEU A 98 -10.68 -0.35 2.43
CA LEU A 98 -11.89 0.32 2.90
C LEU A 98 -13.18 -0.15 2.21
N TYR A 99 -13.12 -0.54 0.94
CA TYR A 99 -14.28 -1.05 0.23
C TYR A 99 -14.83 -2.36 0.82
N MET A 100 -14.00 -3.11 1.55
CA MET A 100 -14.42 -4.35 2.23
C MET A 100 -15.52 -4.13 3.28
N ARG A 101 -15.70 -2.88 3.75
CA ARG A 101 -16.84 -2.50 4.60
C ARG A 101 -18.19 -2.69 3.92
N ASN A 102 -18.21 -2.64 2.60
CA ASN A 102 -19.42 -2.80 1.79
C ASN A 102 -19.67 -4.26 1.41
N CYS A 103 -18.86 -5.20 1.90
CA CYS A 103 -19.14 -6.63 1.70
C CYS A 103 -20.52 -6.97 2.28
N PRO A 104 -21.39 -7.64 1.49
CA PRO A 104 -22.75 -7.96 1.93
C PRO A 104 -22.81 -8.81 3.19
N ASP A 105 -21.88 -9.74 3.35
CA ASP A 105 -21.79 -10.66 4.47
C ASP A 105 -20.38 -11.23 4.65
N SER A 106 -20.22 -12.09 5.66
CA SER A 106 -18.93 -12.70 5.98
C SER A 106 -18.47 -13.76 4.98
N ILE A 107 -19.36 -14.31 4.18
CA ILE A 107 -19.03 -15.30 3.15
C ILE A 107 -18.41 -14.56 1.96
N GLU A 108 -19.03 -13.47 1.52
CA GLU A 108 -18.49 -12.62 0.45
C GLU A 108 -17.17 -11.96 0.89
N PHE A 109 -17.03 -11.57 2.16
CA PHE A 109 -15.77 -11.10 2.73
C PHE A 109 -14.67 -12.16 2.60
N ASP A 110 -14.92 -13.42 2.95
CA ASP A 110 -13.94 -14.50 2.81
C ASP A 110 -13.59 -14.78 1.34
N LYS A 111 -14.61 -14.83 0.47
CA LYS A 111 -14.38 -15.01 -0.98
C LYS A 111 -13.49 -13.92 -1.57
N GLU A 112 -13.75 -12.67 -1.20
CA GLU A 112 -12.96 -11.53 -1.69
C GLU A 112 -11.52 -11.57 -1.16
N THR A 113 -11.33 -11.85 0.14
CA THR A 113 -10.00 -12.06 0.73
C THR A 113 -9.22 -13.13 -0.02
N ARG A 114 -9.84 -14.28 -0.31
CA ARG A 114 -9.18 -15.37 -1.06
C ARG A 114 -8.92 -14.99 -2.52
N ARG A 115 -9.79 -14.22 -3.16
CA ARG A 115 -9.56 -13.70 -4.51
C ARG A 115 -8.36 -12.78 -4.53
N LEU A 116 -8.28 -11.84 -3.60
CA LEU A 116 -7.15 -10.91 -3.47
C LEU A 116 -5.83 -11.66 -3.28
N LEU A 117 -5.80 -12.66 -2.38
CA LEU A 117 -4.62 -13.49 -2.18
C LEU A 117 -4.25 -14.34 -3.40
N LYS A 118 -5.24 -14.82 -4.15
CA LYS A 118 -5.00 -15.57 -5.38
C LYS A 118 -4.37 -14.70 -6.47
N ASP A 119 -4.86 -13.49 -6.61
CA ASP A 119 -4.44 -12.55 -7.66
C ASP A 119 -3.28 -11.63 -7.23
N ILE A 120 -2.78 -11.76 -6.00
CA ILE A 120 -1.79 -10.86 -5.40
C ILE A 120 -0.49 -10.75 -6.24
N HIS A 121 -0.14 -11.82 -6.94
CA HIS A 121 1.04 -11.88 -7.82
C HIS A 121 0.91 -11.02 -9.09
N LEU A 122 -0.30 -10.55 -9.41
CA LEU A 122 -0.58 -9.64 -10.52
C LEU A 122 -0.54 -8.17 -10.12
N PHE A 123 -0.65 -7.87 -8.82
CA PHE A 123 -0.83 -6.52 -8.29
C PHE A 123 0.15 -6.21 -7.14
N ASP A 124 -0.25 -6.42 -5.89
CA ASP A 124 0.49 -5.90 -4.74
C ASP A 124 1.86 -6.55 -4.53
N VAL A 125 1.97 -7.88 -4.64
CA VAL A 125 3.26 -8.55 -4.53
C VAL A 125 4.10 -8.33 -5.78
N LEU A 126 3.49 -8.27 -6.98
CA LEU A 126 4.21 -7.91 -8.20
C LEU A 126 4.95 -6.59 -8.04
N ARG A 127 4.22 -5.55 -7.60
CA ARG A 127 4.82 -4.22 -7.41
C ARG A 127 5.89 -4.21 -6.32
N SER A 128 5.60 -4.83 -5.18
CA SER A 128 6.50 -4.87 -4.04
C SER A 128 7.81 -5.59 -4.41
N ASP A 129 7.70 -6.78 -4.98
CA ASP A 129 8.84 -7.60 -5.37
C ASP A 129 9.67 -6.90 -6.46
N LYS A 130 9.06 -6.61 -7.60
CA LYS A 130 9.80 -6.08 -8.76
C LYS A 130 10.35 -4.67 -8.54
N SER A 131 9.62 -3.80 -7.85
CA SER A 131 10.14 -2.46 -7.55
C SER A 131 11.38 -2.47 -6.65
N ILE A 132 11.43 -3.38 -5.70
CA ILE A 132 12.53 -3.48 -4.74
C ILE A 132 13.68 -4.32 -5.32
N SER A 133 13.37 -5.48 -5.92
CA SER A 133 14.37 -6.39 -6.46
C SER A 133 15.11 -5.81 -7.68
N SER A 134 14.49 -4.89 -8.45
CA SER A 134 15.17 -4.17 -9.54
C SER A 134 16.39 -3.36 -9.09
N HIS A 135 16.51 -3.10 -7.79
CA HIS A 135 17.63 -2.42 -7.17
C HIS A 135 18.61 -3.37 -6.42
N GLY A 136 18.48 -4.69 -6.64
CA GLY A 136 19.34 -5.69 -6.00
C GLY A 136 19.02 -5.91 -4.51
N LEU A 137 17.82 -5.60 -4.08
CA LEU A 137 17.30 -5.82 -2.72
C LEU A 137 16.31 -6.96 -2.71
N GLU A 138 16.18 -7.68 -1.60
CA GLU A 138 15.23 -8.77 -1.42
C GLU A 138 14.07 -8.35 -0.51
N PRO A 139 12.84 -8.16 -1.02
CA PRO A 139 11.68 -7.86 -0.19
C PRO A 139 11.20 -9.10 0.55
N ARG A 140 10.83 -8.91 1.83
CA ARG A 140 10.23 -9.93 2.68
C ARG A 140 8.89 -9.41 3.21
N THR A 141 7.85 -10.23 3.05
CA THR A 141 6.46 -9.93 3.36
C THR A 141 5.93 -10.86 4.46
N PRO A 142 6.17 -10.56 5.77
CA PRO A 142 5.82 -11.45 6.88
C PRO A 142 4.34 -11.82 6.93
N PHE A 143 3.43 -10.94 6.46
CA PHE A 143 1.99 -11.23 6.40
C PHE A 143 1.61 -12.32 5.38
N LEU A 144 2.53 -12.68 4.48
CA LEU A 144 2.36 -13.74 3.49
C LEU A 144 3.11 -15.02 3.85
N ASP A 145 3.68 -15.13 5.07
CA ASP A 145 4.17 -16.40 5.58
C ASP A 145 3.08 -17.46 5.54
N ARG A 146 3.40 -18.64 5.00
CA ARG A 146 2.41 -19.70 4.77
C ARG A 146 1.69 -20.15 6.03
N ASN A 147 2.42 -20.25 7.15
CA ASN A 147 1.84 -20.68 8.41
C ASN A 147 0.91 -19.60 8.95
N PHE A 148 1.34 -18.33 8.87
CA PHE A 148 0.51 -17.20 9.27
C PHE A 148 -0.77 -17.09 8.42
N VAL A 149 -0.67 -17.19 7.10
CA VAL A 149 -1.82 -17.15 6.18
C VAL A 149 -2.80 -18.29 6.50
N ASN A 150 -2.30 -19.54 6.62
CA ASN A 150 -3.14 -20.68 6.94
C ASN A 150 -3.82 -20.53 8.28
N TYR A 151 -3.09 -20.10 9.31
CA TYR A 151 -3.65 -19.83 10.62
C TYR A 151 -4.73 -18.73 10.56
N TYR A 152 -4.43 -17.60 9.95
CA TYR A 152 -5.38 -16.50 9.88
C TYR A 152 -6.66 -16.85 9.11
N LEU A 153 -6.54 -17.57 7.99
CA LEU A 153 -7.68 -18.04 7.22
C LEU A 153 -8.47 -19.17 7.89
N SER A 154 -7.90 -19.87 8.89
CA SER A 154 -8.63 -20.86 9.70
C SER A 154 -9.58 -20.19 10.71
N ILE A 155 -9.37 -18.92 11.05
CA ILE A 155 -10.30 -18.16 11.88
C ILE A 155 -11.63 -17.99 11.12
N PRO A 156 -12.77 -18.28 11.73
CA PRO A 156 -14.07 -18.14 11.06
C PRO A 156 -14.27 -16.77 10.43
N SER A 157 -14.82 -16.73 9.23
CA SER A 157 -14.97 -15.49 8.45
C SER A 157 -15.78 -14.42 9.18
N TYR A 158 -16.79 -14.81 9.96
CA TYR A 158 -17.58 -13.86 10.75
C TYR A 158 -16.73 -13.11 11.80
N ALA A 159 -15.70 -13.76 12.35
CA ALA A 159 -14.80 -13.14 13.33
C ALA A 159 -13.72 -12.25 12.64
N ARG A 160 -13.34 -12.59 11.39
CA ARG A 160 -12.41 -11.80 10.60
C ARG A 160 -13.06 -10.57 9.97
N ASN A 161 -14.36 -10.65 9.67
CA ASN A 161 -15.11 -9.53 9.10
C ASN A 161 -15.38 -8.46 10.17
N TYR A 162 -14.53 -7.45 10.18
CA TYR A 162 -14.58 -6.36 11.15
C TYR A 162 -15.85 -5.49 11.05
N SER A 163 -16.53 -5.46 9.89
CA SER A 163 -17.75 -4.67 9.71
C SER A 163 -18.92 -5.19 10.57
N ASN A 164 -18.94 -6.47 10.89
CA ASN A 164 -19.96 -7.09 11.76
C ASN A 164 -19.99 -6.50 13.18
N PHE A 165 -18.88 -5.91 13.62
CA PHE A 165 -18.70 -5.42 14.98
C PHE A 165 -18.48 -3.90 15.01
N SER A 166 -18.72 -3.21 13.92
CA SER A 166 -18.41 -1.78 13.77
C SER A 166 -16.96 -1.42 14.13
N GLN A 167 -16.04 -2.34 13.86
CA GLN A 167 -14.63 -2.19 14.16
C GLN A 167 -13.87 -1.54 12.97
N CYS A 168 -12.61 -1.19 13.18
CA CYS A 168 -11.74 -0.74 12.10
C CYS A 168 -11.19 -1.93 11.29
N GLU A 169 -10.71 -1.65 10.10
CA GLU A 169 -10.05 -2.64 9.24
C GLU A 169 -8.83 -3.26 9.94
N LYS A 170 -8.55 -4.53 9.62
CA LYS A 170 -7.49 -5.35 10.25
C LYS A 170 -7.63 -5.48 11.77
N TYR A 171 -8.85 -5.40 12.29
CA TYR A 171 -9.12 -5.33 13.74
C TYR A 171 -8.45 -6.44 14.54
N LEU A 172 -8.53 -7.69 14.10
CA LEU A 172 -7.92 -8.81 14.84
C LEU A 172 -6.40 -8.65 14.99
N ILE A 173 -5.72 -8.22 13.93
CA ILE A 173 -4.28 -7.96 13.96
C ILE A 173 -3.98 -6.81 14.92
N ARG A 174 -4.66 -5.67 14.77
CA ARG A 174 -4.48 -4.52 15.65
C ARG A 174 -4.75 -4.88 17.10
N LYS A 175 -5.84 -5.61 17.36
CA LYS A 175 -6.21 -6.04 18.72
C LYS A 175 -5.19 -6.99 19.33
N SER A 176 -4.60 -7.89 18.54
CA SER A 176 -3.55 -8.77 19.05
C SER A 176 -2.33 -7.99 19.54
N PHE A 177 -1.96 -6.90 18.88
CA PHE A 177 -0.85 -6.03 19.31
C PHE A 177 -1.20 -5.11 20.50
N SER A 178 -2.47 -4.97 20.86
CA SER A 178 -2.92 -4.21 22.03
C SER A 178 -3.10 -5.06 23.31
N LEU A 179 -2.71 -6.36 23.27
CA LEU A 179 -2.93 -7.25 24.42
C LEU A 179 -2.01 -6.87 25.60
N PRO A 180 -2.54 -6.82 26.83
CA PRO A 180 -1.76 -6.45 28.03
C PRO A 180 -0.55 -7.36 28.31
N ILE A 181 -0.56 -8.60 27.78
CA ILE A 181 0.54 -9.53 27.95
C ILE A 181 1.84 -8.98 27.36
N PHE A 182 1.78 -8.24 26.25
CA PHE A 182 2.99 -7.64 25.68
C PHE A 182 3.53 -6.53 26.55
N GLU A 183 2.65 -5.72 27.16
CA GLU A 183 3.06 -4.69 28.08
C GLU A 183 3.72 -5.29 29.33
N SER A 184 3.20 -6.41 29.84
CA SER A 184 3.81 -7.11 30.99
C SER A 184 5.17 -7.73 30.68
N ILE A 185 5.40 -8.16 29.43
CA ILE A 185 6.67 -8.78 29.00
C ILE A 185 7.70 -7.70 28.63
N LEU A 186 7.29 -6.65 27.93
CA LEU A 186 8.18 -5.64 27.34
C LEU A 186 8.34 -4.39 28.19
N GLY A 187 7.52 -4.23 29.25
CA GLY A 187 7.46 -3.01 30.07
C GLY A 187 6.81 -1.81 29.36
N LYS A 188 6.33 -2.01 28.13
CA LYS A 188 5.60 -1.00 27.34
C LYS A 188 4.70 -1.66 26.28
N GLN A 189 3.75 -0.93 25.73
CA GLN A 189 2.98 -1.38 24.57
C GLN A 189 3.92 -1.66 23.38
N ILE A 190 3.51 -2.55 22.47
CA ILE A 190 4.27 -2.81 21.24
C ILE A 190 4.28 -1.59 20.32
N LEU A 191 3.14 -0.92 20.20
CA LEU A 191 2.96 0.30 19.40
C LEU A 191 2.10 1.30 20.17
N PRO A 192 2.30 2.62 20.00
CA PRO A 192 1.40 3.65 20.54
C PRO A 192 -0.01 3.49 19.96
N ASP A 193 -1.03 3.84 20.77
CA ASP A 193 -2.43 3.76 20.33
C ASP A 193 -2.73 4.63 19.10
N GLU A 194 -2.11 5.80 18.98
CA GLU A 194 -2.24 6.67 17.81
C GLU A 194 -1.75 6.02 16.50
N ILE A 195 -0.84 5.04 16.58
CA ILE A 195 -0.38 4.23 15.45
C ILE A 195 -1.29 3.03 15.29
N LEU A 196 -1.53 2.30 16.39
CA LEU A 196 -2.26 1.04 16.38
C LEU A 196 -3.68 1.20 15.85
N TRP A 197 -4.33 2.32 16.20
CA TRP A 197 -5.71 2.64 15.81
C TRP A 197 -5.81 3.71 14.74
N ARG A 198 -4.70 4.03 14.09
CA ARG A 198 -4.65 4.99 12.98
C ARG A 198 -5.67 4.61 11.89
N LYS A 199 -6.33 5.63 11.33
CA LYS A 199 -7.16 5.48 10.15
C LYS A 199 -6.35 4.91 8.98
N LYS A 200 -6.94 3.98 8.24
CA LYS A 200 -6.33 3.39 7.04
C LYS A 200 -6.15 4.44 5.94
N GLU A 201 -4.93 4.54 5.46
CA GLU A 201 -4.58 5.17 4.18
C GLU A 201 -3.96 4.13 3.25
N ALA A 202 -4.25 4.21 1.95
CA ALA A 202 -3.51 3.45 0.96
C ALA A 202 -2.10 4.03 0.82
N PHE A 203 -1.10 3.22 0.52
CA PHE A 203 0.28 3.70 0.35
C PHE A 203 0.38 4.80 -0.70
N SER A 204 -0.29 4.62 -1.85
CA SER A 204 -0.36 5.64 -2.91
C SER A 204 -1.01 6.96 -2.47
N ASP A 205 -1.83 6.95 -1.42
CA ASP A 205 -2.49 8.15 -0.89
C ASP A 205 -1.72 8.73 0.31
N GLY A 206 -1.10 7.88 1.13
CA GLY A 206 -0.34 8.27 2.32
C GLY A 206 0.96 9.01 2.01
N VAL A 207 1.56 8.78 0.84
CA VAL A 207 2.77 9.48 0.36
C VAL A 207 2.49 10.94 -0.03
N THR A 208 1.24 11.35 -0.13
CA THR A 208 0.83 12.73 -0.39
C THR A 208 0.21 13.40 0.84
N GLY A 209 0.08 14.72 0.84
CA GLY A 209 -0.62 15.46 1.88
C GLY A 209 -2.15 15.39 1.74
N HIS A 210 -2.87 16.08 2.64
CA HIS A 210 -4.33 16.13 2.61
C HIS A 210 -4.95 16.93 1.44
N GLY A 211 -4.15 17.73 0.72
CA GLY A 211 -4.65 18.61 -0.33
C GLY A 211 -5.02 17.86 -1.60
N ARG A 212 -4.03 17.35 -2.32
CA ARG A 212 -4.20 16.56 -3.54
C ARG A 212 -3.72 15.13 -3.32
N SER A 213 -4.47 14.15 -3.81
CA SER A 213 -4.06 12.75 -3.83
C SER A 213 -3.09 12.47 -4.97
N LEU A 214 -2.30 11.40 -4.85
CA LEU A 214 -1.33 11.02 -5.88
C LEU A 214 -2.01 10.84 -7.26
N PHE A 215 -3.20 10.23 -7.31
CA PHE A 215 -3.88 10.02 -8.58
C PHE A 215 -4.24 11.34 -9.27
N GLN A 216 -4.67 12.36 -8.53
CA GLN A 216 -4.96 13.68 -9.09
C GLN A 216 -3.71 14.33 -9.64
N ILE A 217 -2.61 14.27 -8.88
CA ILE A 217 -1.30 14.80 -9.30
C ILE A 217 -0.86 14.14 -10.61
N LEU A 218 -0.86 12.82 -10.67
CA LEU A 218 -0.41 12.09 -11.85
C LEU A 218 -1.30 12.33 -13.05
N GLN A 219 -2.63 12.33 -12.87
CA GLN A 219 -3.58 12.62 -13.95
C GLN A 219 -3.42 14.04 -14.50
N GLU A 220 -3.14 15.04 -13.65
CA GLU A 220 -2.83 16.41 -14.09
C GLU A 220 -1.55 16.46 -14.92
N PHE A 221 -0.46 15.84 -14.45
CA PHE A 221 0.81 15.80 -15.21
C PHE A 221 0.63 15.09 -16.55
N ILE A 222 -0.03 13.93 -16.57
CA ILE A 222 -0.29 13.15 -17.79
C ILE A 222 -1.20 13.92 -18.76
N GLY A 223 -2.26 14.52 -18.25
CA GLY A 223 -3.15 15.33 -19.06
C GLY A 223 -2.43 16.49 -19.75
N ASN A 224 -1.56 17.18 -19.01
CA ASN A 224 -0.72 18.26 -19.55
C ASN A 224 0.29 17.75 -20.59
N GLU A 225 0.96 16.63 -20.32
CA GLU A 225 1.94 16.00 -21.22
C GLU A 225 1.31 15.61 -22.57
N LEU A 226 0.09 15.03 -22.52
CA LEU A 226 -0.62 14.56 -23.71
C LEU A 226 -1.56 15.59 -24.35
N ASN A 227 -1.76 16.73 -23.69
CA ASN A 227 -2.81 17.70 -24.04
C ASN A 227 -4.20 17.05 -24.11
N LEU A 228 -4.54 16.23 -23.12
CA LEU A 228 -5.79 15.50 -22.99
C LEU A 228 -6.43 15.76 -21.61
N PRO A 229 -7.71 15.43 -21.41
CA PRO A 229 -8.35 15.56 -20.09
C PRO A 229 -7.63 14.76 -19.00
N ALA A 230 -7.47 15.37 -17.83
CA ALA A 230 -6.88 14.73 -16.64
C ALA A 230 -7.89 13.74 -16.02
N ASN A 231 -7.82 12.46 -16.39
CA ASN A 231 -8.71 11.41 -15.91
C ASN A 231 -8.06 10.02 -16.00
N ILE A 232 -8.74 9.02 -15.44
CA ILE A 232 -8.26 7.63 -15.39
C ILE A 232 -8.03 7.01 -16.77
N GLU A 233 -8.85 7.35 -17.78
CA GLU A 233 -8.73 6.78 -19.12
C GLU A 233 -7.47 7.32 -19.83
N THR A 234 -7.20 8.61 -19.69
CA THR A 234 -5.94 9.23 -20.20
C THR A 234 -4.71 8.61 -19.50
N GLU A 235 -4.80 8.37 -18.21
CA GLU A 235 -3.73 7.71 -17.43
C GLU A 235 -3.48 6.26 -17.91
N LYS A 236 -4.53 5.47 -18.11
CA LYS A 236 -4.42 4.11 -18.67
C LYS A 236 -3.76 4.11 -20.05
N LEU A 237 -4.14 5.04 -20.91
CA LEU A 237 -3.53 5.20 -22.24
C LEU A 237 -2.05 5.53 -22.15
N TYR A 238 -1.68 6.44 -21.27
CA TYR A 238 -0.30 6.85 -21.05
C TYR A 238 0.56 5.67 -20.57
N TYR A 239 0.13 4.96 -19.51
CA TYR A 239 0.85 3.81 -18.99
C TYR A 239 0.97 2.68 -20.02
N LYS A 240 -0.10 2.39 -20.73
CA LYS A 240 -0.08 1.39 -21.79
C LYS A 240 0.89 1.78 -22.91
N SER A 241 0.93 3.06 -23.31
CA SER A 241 1.84 3.54 -24.35
C SER A 241 3.32 3.36 -23.97
N ILE A 242 3.65 3.59 -22.69
CA ILE A 242 4.99 3.36 -22.16
C ILE A 242 5.29 1.87 -22.10
N PHE A 243 4.35 1.06 -21.59
CA PHE A 243 4.50 -0.38 -21.52
C PHE A 243 4.78 -0.99 -22.88
N GLU A 244 4.04 -0.61 -23.93
CA GLU A 244 4.22 -1.14 -25.27
C GLU A 244 5.53 -0.72 -25.95
N LYS A 245 6.16 0.39 -25.51
CA LYS A 245 7.52 0.73 -25.95
C LYS A 245 8.57 -0.24 -25.43
N TYR A 246 8.41 -0.73 -24.20
CA TYR A 246 9.34 -1.67 -23.57
C TYR A 246 8.99 -3.13 -23.91
N TYR A 247 7.70 -3.44 -24.01
CA TYR A 247 7.16 -4.79 -24.15
C TYR A 247 6.16 -4.87 -25.34
N PRO A 248 6.65 -4.75 -26.58
CA PRO A 248 5.80 -4.72 -27.77
C PRO A 248 4.91 -5.96 -27.87
N ASN A 249 3.63 -5.77 -28.17
CA ASN A 249 2.64 -6.84 -28.33
C ASN A 249 2.37 -7.70 -27.08
N LEU A 250 2.76 -7.25 -25.88
CA LEU A 250 2.56 -7.99 -24.63
C LEU A 250 1.45 -7.39 -23.74
N SER A 251 0.67 -6.42 -24.21
CA SER A 251 -0.38 -5.79 -23.39
C SER A 251 -1.48 -6.75 -22.92
N TYR A 252 -1.59 -7.94 -23.51
CA TYR A 252 -2.52 -8.99 -23.09
C TYR A 252 -2.15 -9.64 -21.75
N ILE A 253 -0.96 -9.42 -21.22
CA ILE A 253 -0.52 -9.99 -19.93
C ILE A 253 -1.26 -9.39 -18.73
N LEU A 254 -1.84 -8.18 -18.88
CA LEU A 254 -2.71 -7.60 -17.85
C LEU A 254 -4.12 -8.15 -18.03
N PRO A 255 -4.60 -9.03 -17.14
CA PRO A 255 -5.91 -9.68 -17.33
C PRO A 255 -7.07 -8.71 -17.10
N TYR A 256 -6.90 -7.75 -16.21
CA TYR A 256 -7.86 -6.68 -15.91
C TYR A 256 -7.18 -5.56 -15.12
N PHE A 257 -7.73 -4.35 -15.17
CA PHE A 257 -7.34 -3.27 -14.26
C PHE A 257 -7.94 -3.52 -12.88
N TRP A 258 -7.13 -3.38 -11.85
CA TRP A 258 -7.61 -3.56 -10.48
C TRP A 258 -8.62 -2.46 -10.11
N MET A 259 -9.75 -2.86 -9.56
CA MET A 259 -10.79 -1.95 -9.06
C MET A 259 -11.40 -2.49 -7.76
N PRO A 260 -11.80 -1.60 -6.83
CA PRO A 260 -12.49 -2.00 -5.62
C PRO A 260 -13.87 -2.59 -5.94
N LYS A 261 -14.24 -3.71 -5.32
CA LYS A 261 -15.57 -4.30 -5.42
C LYS A 261 -16.58 -3.61 -4.51
N TYR A 262 -17.86 -3.94 -4.70
CA TYR A 262 -18.96 -3.47 -3.84
C TYR A 262 -19.07 -1.95 -3.77
N THR A 263 -18.61 -1.26 -4.80
CA THR A 263 -18.63 0.21 -4.93
C THR A 263 -18.93 0.61 -6.38
N ASN A 264 -19.34 1.87 -6.56
CA ASN A 264 -19.49 2.49 -7.89
C ASN A 264 -18.27 3.36 -8.23
N ALA A 265 -17.09 3.06 -7.66
CA ALA A 265 -15.90 3.84 -7.90
C ALA A 265 -15.48 3.79 -9.37
N THR A 266 -15.14 4.95 -9.92
CA THR A 266 -14.60 5.10 -11.27
C THR A 266 -13.07 5.16 -11.31
N ASP A 267 -12.45 5.37 -10.17
CA ASP A 267 -11.00 5.34 -9.96
C ASP A 267 -10.67 4.40 -8.79
N PRO A 268 -9.57 3.64 -8.85
CA PRO A 268 -9.20 2.67 -7.81
C PRO A 268 -8.73 3.30 -6.49
N SER A 269 -8.47 4.63 -6.43
CA SER A 269 -8.03 5.29 -5.20
C SER A 269 -9.07 5.20 -4.09
N ALA A 270 -8.64 4.83 -2.89
CA ALA A 270 -9.50 4.76 -1.71
C ALA A 270 -10.15 6.11 -1.38
N ARG A 271 -9.51 7.22 -1.75
CA ARG A 271 -10.03 8.59 -1.52
C ARG A 271 -11.26 8.93 -2.34
N THR A 272 -11.58 8.15 -3.38
CA THR A 272 -12.80 8.30 -4.18
C THR A 272 -14.02 7.59 -3.59
N LEU A 273 -13.81 6.76 -2.57
CA LEU A 273 -14.88 5.97 -1.96
C LEU A 273 -15.72 6.79 -0.99
N ASP A 274 -17.05 6.62 -1.02
CA ASP A 274 -17.98 7.27 -0.09
C ASP A 274 -17.61 6.97 1.38
N VAL A 275 -17.22 5.73 1.67
CA VAL A 275 -16.82 5.29 3.01
C VAL A 275 -15.58 6.05 3.53
N TYR A 276 -14.70 6.50 2.66
CA TYR A 276 -13.55 7.32 3.04
C TYR A 276 -13.99 8.71 3.54
N ASN A 277 -14.99 9.30 2.89
CA ASN A 277 -15.51 10.64 3.21
C ASN A 277 -16.36 10.64 4.49
N ILE A 278 -17.18 9.61 4.71
CA ILE A 278 -17.97 9.45 5.95
C ILE A 278 -17.08 9.40 7.18
N THR A 279 -15.96 8.69 7.13
CA THR A 279 -15.01 8.61 8.23
C THR A 279 -14.24 9.91 8.49
N LYS A 280 -14.20 10.86 7.54
CA LYS A 280 -13.66 12.21 7.76
C LYS A 280 -14.57 13.09 8.61
N SER A 281 -15.89 12.98 8.42
CA SER A 281 -16.87 13.81 9.15
C SER A 281 -17.07 13.40 10.61
N SER A 282 -16.68 12.18 11.00
CA SER A 282 -16.80 11.67 12.38
C SER A 282 -15.55 11.91 13.25
N SER A 283 -14.48 12.47 12.68
CA SER A 283 -13.21 12.78 13.37
C SER A 283 -12.89 14.29 13.41
N ALA A 284 -13.83 15.14 13.03
CA ALA A 284 -13.85 16.58 13.20
C ALA A 284 -14.83 16.95 14.30
#